data_ba8e65046594b5078bcc4ad392df2664
#
_entry.id   ba8e65046594b5078bcc4ad392df2664
#
_cell.length_a   1.000
_cell.length_b   1.000
_cell.length_c   1.000
_cell.angle_alpha   90.00
_cell.angle_beta   90.00
_cell.angle_gamma   90.00
#
_symmetry.space_group_name_H-M   'P 1'
#
loop_
_entity.id
_entity.type
_entity.pdbx_description
1 polymer ?
#
loop_
_entity_poly.entity_id
_entity_poly.type
_entity_poly.pdbx_seq_one_letter_code
_entity_poly.pdbx_strand_id
1 'polypeptide(L)'
;MILYKREEYLKRIRGFYHDTEIIKVITGVRRCGKSSLMLTIKEELLNNGINEENCIFIDLDSRKYNTIKTDKDLEKLLDSYDNIKGIKYVFIDEIQNIQNFEEVINAFRIDGEYSIFITGSNSYLLSGELATKLTGRYIEFEIFTLSFYEYIEMKKFYKKTIDTNIISELNNYIIEGGFPKTIQYDSIIDKRTYTRAVVEEIFEKDIKKRVKVRTIETFN
;
A
#
# COMPACT_ATOMS: atom_id res chain seq x y z
N MET A 1 -6.79 10.58 -12.06
CA MET A 1 -5.36 10.95 -11.84
C MET A 1 -4.53 9.86 -12.48
N ILE A 2 -3.56 10.21 -13.35
CA ILE A 2 -2.68 9.21 -13.95
C ILE A 2 -1.58 8.89 -12.94
N LEU A 3 -1.46 7.61 -12.57
CA LEU A 3 -0.47 7.14 -11.60
C LEU A 3 0.77 6.59 -12.33
N TYR A 4 1.96 6.85 -11.75
CA TYR A 4 3.18 6.19 -12.20
C TYR A 4 3.13 4.69 -11.85
N LYS A 5 3.32 3.83 -12.84
CA LYS A 5 3.26 2.38 -12.66
C LYS A 5 4.61 1.84 -12.19
N ARG A 6 4.66 1.29 -11.00
CA ARG A 6 5.84 0.63 -10.44
C ARG A 6 5.94 -0.80 -10.98
N GLU A 7 6.42 -0.92 -12.19
CA GLU A 7 6.38 -2.14 -13.00
C GLU A 7 7.08 -3.34 -12.36
N GLU A 8 8.15 -3.13 -11.60
CA GLU A 8 8.86 -4.21 -10.92
C GLU A 8 7.99 -4.93 -9.88
N TYR A 9 7.12 -4.20 -9.19
CA TYR A 9 6.16 -4.79 -8.25
C TYR A 9 4.97 -5.40 -9.00
N LEU A 10 4.45 -4.73 -10.02
CA LEU A 10 3.33 -5.23 -10.81
C LEU A 10 3.65 -6.56 -11.48
N LYS A 11 4.85 -6.73 -12.06
CA LYS A 11 5.31 -8.02 -12.64
C LYS A 11 5.21 -9.17 -11.64
N ARG A 12 5.53 -8.93 -10.37
CA ARG A 12 5.50 -9.94 -9.32
C ARG A 12 4.08 -10.29 -8.86
N ILE A 13 3.17 -9.30 -8.88
CA ILE A 13 1.82 -9.45 -8.34
C ILE A 13 0.82 -9.94 -9.40
N ARG A 14 1.03 -9.64 -10.70
CA ARG A 14 0.06 -9.96 -11.79
C ARG A 14 -0.33 -11.42 -11.85
N GLY A 15 0.59 -12.36 -11.56
CA GLY A 15 0.28 -13.78 -11.52
C GLY A 15 -0.78 -14.17 -10.48
N PHE A 16 -1.04 -13.29 -9.50
CA PHE A 16 -1.97 -13.54 -8.39
C PHE A 16 -3.26 -12.72 -8.48
N TYR A 17 -3.47 -11.94 -9.55
CA TYR A 17 -4.65 -11.06 -9.65
C TYR A 17 -5.96 -11.82 -9.52
N HIS A 18 -6.06 -13.00 -10.11
CA HIS A 18 -7.29 -13.81 -10.14
C HIS A 18 -7.28 -14.93 -9.10
N ASP A 19 -6.24 -15.01 -8.29
CA ASP A 19 -6.11 -16.03 -7.25
C ASP A 19 -7.02 -15.68 -6.06
N THR A 20 -8.02 -16.53 -5.79
CA THR A 20 -8.97 -16.38 -4.69
C THR A 20 -8.55 -17.17 -3.45
N GLU A 21 -7.58 -18.09 -3.57
CA GLU A 21 -7.12 -18.91 -2.46
C GLU A 21 -6.04 -18.21 -1.62
N ILE A 22 -5.31 -17.27 -2.22
CA ILE A 22 -4.19 -16.56 -1.59
C ILE A 22 -4.53 -15.09 -1.40
N ILE A 23 -4.37 -14.60 -0.17
CA ILE A 23 -4.47 -13.18 0.18
C ILE A 23 -3.18 -12.48 -0.24
N LYS A 24 -3.27 -11.37 -0.99
CA LYS A 24 -2.14 -10.54 -1.39
C LYS A 24 -1.95 -9.44 -0.36
N VAL A 25 -0.89 -9.54 0.43
CA VAL A 25 -0.55 -8.60 1.50
C VAL A 25 0.53 -7.65 1.00
N ILE A 26 0.20 -6.38 0.86
CA ILE A 26 1.13 -5.34 0.40
C ILE A 26 1.62 -4.55 1.61
N THR A 27 2.88 -4.76 1.97
CA THR A 27 3.53 -4.11 3.11
C THR A 27 4.50 -3.02 2.66
N GLY A 28 4.99 -2.24 3.59
CA GLY A 28 5.96 -1.17 3.33
C GLY A 28 5.75 0.02 4.25
N VAL A 29 6.77 0.87 4.35
CA VAL A 29 6.70 2.07 5.18
C VAL A 29 5.58 3.02 4.72
N ARG A 30 5.11 3.88 5.61
CA ARG A 30 4.14 4.90 5.25
C ARG A 30 4.64 5.74 4.08
N ARG A 31 3.72 6.12 3.17
CA ARG A 31 4.00 6.97 2.00
C ARG A 31 4.94 6.37 0.95
N CYS A 32 5.29 5.07 1.02
CA CYS A 32 6.09 4.41 -0.04
C CYS A 32 5.31 4.09 -1.32
N GLY A 33 3.95 4.19 -1.30
CA GLY A 33 3.12 4.03 -2.50
C GLY A 33 2.24 2.77 -2.53
N LYS A 34 1.94 2.13 -1.38
CA LYS A 34 1.06 0.94 -1.28
C LYS A 34 -0.32 1.17 -1.91
N SER A 35 -1.03 2.20 -1.45
CA SER A 35 -2.36 2.56 -1.98
C SER A 35 -2.33 2.85 -3.49
N SER A 36 -1.28 3.55 -3.95
CA SER A 36 -1.10 3.83 -5.40
C SER A 36 -0.88 2.55 -6.20
N LEU A 37 -0.15 1.57 -5.66
CA LEU A 37 0.02 0.27 -6.31
C LEU A 37 -1.31 -0.49 -6.42
N MET A 38 -2.12 -0.53 -5.35
CA MET A 38 -3.46 -1.14 -5.39
C MET A 38 -4.38 -0.46 -6.41
N LEU A 39 -4.36 0.87 -6.47
CA LEU A 39 -5.13 1.61 -7.49
C LEU A 39 -4.65 1.30 -8.91
N THR A 40 -3.34 1.09 -9.11
CA THR A 40 -2.79 0.68 -10.41
C THR A 40 -3.23 -0.74 -10.76
N ILE A 41 -3.27 -1.67 -9.79
CA ILE A 41 -3.79 -3.03 -10.01
C ILE A 41 -5.27 -2.98 -10.40
N LYS A 42 -6.08 -2.19 -9.68
CA LYS A 42 -7.48 -1.97 -10.03
C LYS A 42 -7.62 -1.45 -11.46
N GLU A 43 -6.83 -0.45 -11.84
CA GLU A 43 -6.83 0.11 -13.21
C GLU A 43 -6.47 -0.95 -14.27
N GLU A 44 -5.48 -1.81 -14.00
CA GLU A 44 -5.13 -2.91 -14.92
C GLU A 44 -6.27 -3.93 -15.06
N LEU A 45 -6.95 -4.29 -13.98
CA LEU A 45 -8.10 -5.19 -14.03
C LEU A 45 -9.22 -4.61 -14.89
N LEU A 46 -9.58 -3.33 -14.69
CA LEU A 46 -10.60 -2.63 -15.48
C LEU A 46 -10.21 -2.58 -16.97
N ASN A 47 -8.94 -2.28 -17.29
CA ASN A 47 -8.44 -2.26 -18.66
C ASN A 47 -8.42 -3.64 -19.31
N ASN A 48 -8.39 -4.71 -18.53
CA ASN A 48 -8.49 -6.09 -18.97
C ASN A 48 -9.95 -6.61 -19.04
N GLY A 49 -10.94 -5.73 -18.92
CA GLY A 49 -12.35 -6.05 -19.11
C GLY A 49 -13.09 -6.51 -17.85
N ILE A 50 -12.50 -6.40 -16.67
CA ILE A 50 -13.23 -6.63 -15.42
C ILE A 50 -14.20 -5.46 -15.18
N ASN A 51 -15.45 -5.76 -14.80
CA ASN A 51 -16.44 -4.75 -14.52
C ASN A 51 -16.06 -3.93 -13.27
N GLU A 52 -16.42 -2.65 -13.27
CA GLU A 52 -16.09 -1.76 -12.15
C GLU A 52 -16.74 -2.20 -10.84
N GLU A 53 -17.95 -2.76 -10.88
CA GLU A 53 -18.68 -3.29 -9.72
C GLU A 53 -17.92 -4.45 -9.04
N ASN A 54 -17.13 -5.23 -9.81
CA ASN A 54 -16.31 -6.31 -9.29
C ASN A 54 -15.01 -5.81 -8.64
N CYS A 55 -14.62 -4.53 -8.79
CA CYS A 55 -13.40 -3.95 -8.26
C CYS A 55 -13.69 -3.04 -7.05
N ILE A 56 -13.81 -3.63 -5.88
CA ILE A 56 -14.22 -3.00 -4.62
C ILE A 56 -13.00 -2.40 -3.93
N PHE A 57 -12.93 -1.08 -3.77
CA PHE A 57 -11.83 -0.39 -3.10
C PHE A 57 -12.30 0.26 -1.81
N ILE A 58 -11.73 -0.20 -0.68
CA ILE A 58 -12.08 0.22 0.68
C ILE A 58 -10.83 0.90 1.27
N ASP A 59 -10.86 2.23 1.38
CA ASP A 59 -9.85 3.03 2.05
C ASP A 59 -10.34 3.36 3.47
N LEU A 60 -9.79 2.67 4.46
CA LEU A 60 -10.20 2.77 5.86
C LEU A 60 -9.75 4.08 6.55
N ASP A 61 -8.85 4.84 5.92
CA ASP A 61 -8.51 6.20 6.37
C ASP A 61 -9.49 7.24 5.81
N SER A 62 -10.33 6.87 4.82
CA SER A 62 -11.28 7.79 4.22
C SER A 62 -12.51 8.04 5.10
N ARG A 63 -13.12 9.23 4.95
CA ARG A 63 -14.37 9.57 5.65
C ARG A 63 -15.51 8.60 5.35
N LYS A 64 -15.53 7.99 4.15
CA LYS A 64 -16.58 7.05 3.73
C LYS A 64 -16.63 5.81 4.60
N TYR A 65 -15.47 5.33 5.06
CA TYR A 65 -15.32 4.07 5.79
C TYR A 65 -14.88 4.26 7.26
N ASN A 66 -14.92 5.48 7.79
CA ASN A 66 -14.46 5.79 9.15
C ASN A 66 -15.28 5.12 10.27
N THR A 67 -16.47 4.63 9.95
CA THR A 67 -17.34 3.88 10.87
C THR A 67 -17.02 2.39 10.95
N ILE A 68 -16.25 1.86 9.98
CA ILE A 68 -15.86 0.45 9.94
C ILE A 68 -14.64 0.27 10.87
N LYS A 69 -14.85 -0.36 12.04
CA LYS A 69 -13.81 -0.51 13.08
C LYS A 69 -13.66 -1.93 13.61
N THR A 70 -14.67 -2.75 13.43
CA THR A 70 -14.71 -4.12 13.94
C THR A 70 -14.80 -5.12 12.81
N ASP A 71 -14.48 -6.39 13.13
CA ASP A 71 -14.71 -7.55 12.27
C ASP A 71 -16.14 -7.58 11.72
N LYS A 72 -17.14 -7.39 12.57
CA LYS A 72 -18.56 -7.39 12.18
C LYS A 72 -18.94 -6.26 11.22
N ASP A 73 -18.31 -5.08 11.38
CA ASP A 73 -18.54 -3.97 10.44
C ASP A 73 -17.97 -4.31 9.07
N LEU A 74 -16.77 -4.95 9.04
CA LEU A 74 -16.14 -5.38 7.79
C LEU A 74 -16.95 -6.49 7.11
N GLU A 75 -17.35 -7.51 7.86
CA GLU A 75 -18.19 -8.61 7.39
C GLU A 75 -19.46 -8.08 6.72
N LYS A 76 -20.24 -7.26 7.44
CA LYS A 76 -21.44 -6.64 6.91
C LYS A 76 -21.21 -5.79 5.66
N LEU A 77 -20.06 -5.10 5.59
CA LEU A 77 -19.69 -4.34 4.40
C LEU A 77 -19.42 -5.27 3.22
N LEU A 78 -18.67 -6.35 3.42
CA LEU A 78 -18.33 -7.30 2.36
C LEU A 78 -19.57 -8.09 1.89
N ASP A 79 -20.46 -8.52 2.81
CA ASP A 79 -21.74 -9.18 2.49
C ASP A 79 -22.60 -8.33 1.53
N SER A 80 -22.51 -7.00 1.61
CA SER A 80 -23.26 -6.11 0.73
C SER A 80 -22.90 -6.26 -0.75
N TYR A 81 -21.78 -6.93 -1.06
CA TYR A 81 -21.30 -7.20 -2.43
C TYR A 81 -21.57 -8.64 -2.90
N ASP A 82 -22.19 -9.50 -2.09
CA ASP A 82 -22.43 -10.91 -2.42
C ASP A 82 -23.25 -11.11 -3.71
N ASN A 83 -24.16 -10.21 -4.01
CA ASN A 83 -25.00 -10.27 -5.21
C ASN A 83 -24.22 -10.01 -6.52
N ILE A 84 -22.97 -9.56 -6.45
CA ILE A 84 -22.12 -9.32 -7.62
C ILE A 84 -21.65 -10.66 -8.19
N LYS A 85 -21.93 -10.91 -9.45
CA LYS A 85 -21.56 -12.16 -10.13
C LYS A 85 -20.08 -12.19 -10.50
N GLY A 86 -19.47 -13.36 -10.38
CA GLY A 86 -18.07 -13.60 -10.72
C GLY A 86 -17.10 -13.20 -9.60
N ILE A 87 -15.81 -13.23 -9.91
CA ILE A 87 -14.77 -12.91 -8.94
C ILE A 87 -14.86 -11.44 -8.52
N LYS A 88 -14.88 -11.21 -7.23
CA LYS A 88 -14.85 -9.89 -6.60
C LYS A 88 -13.39 -9.56 -6.21
N TYR A 89 -12.84 -8.49 -6.74
CA TYR A 89 -11.49 -8.01 -6.44
C TYR A 89 -11.58 -6.98 -5.32
N VAL A 90 -11.23 -7.39 -4.12
CA VAL A 90 -11.37 -6.55 -2.91
C VAL A 90 -10.02 -5.99 -2.52
N PHE A 91 -9.93 -4.67 -2.49
CA PHE A 91 -8.77 -3.90 -2.08
C PHE A 91 -9.08 -3.19 -0.78
N ILE A 92 -8.40 -3.54 0.31
CA ILE A 92 -8.59 -2.90 1.62
C ILE A 92 -7.30 -2.21 2.03
N ASP A 93 -7.32 -0.89 2.05
CA ASP A 93 -6.18 -0.06 2.44
C ASP A 93 -6.21 0.22 3.95
N GLU A 94 -5.03 0.11 4.61
CA GLU A 94 -4.82 0.31 6.04
C GLU A 94 -5.68 -0.63 6.92
N ILE A 95 -5.66 -1.95 6.60
CA ILE A 95 -6.50 -3.00 7.24
C ILE A 95 -6.35 -3.04 8.75
N GLN A 96 -5.19 -2.63 9.31
CA GLN A 96 -4.94 -2.59 10.75
C GLN A 96 -5.88 -1.62 11.52
N ASN A 97 -6.65 -0.81 10.81
CA ASN A 97 -7.68 0.04 11.44
C ASN A 97 -8.91 -0.76 11.91
N ILE A 98 -9.00 -2.05 11.56
CA ILE A 98 -10.07 -2.98 11.95
C ILE A 98 -9.52 -4.01 12.93
N GLN A 99 -10.22 -4.19 14.04
CA GLN A 99 -9.87 -5.22 15.03
C GLN A 99 -10.31 -6.60 14.52
N ASN A 100 -9.47 -7.62 14.73
CA ASN A 100 -9.73 -9.03 14.38
C ASN A 100 -10.10 -9.26 12.91
N PHE A 101 -9.61 -8.43 12.00
CA PHE A 101 -9.92 -8.52 10.56
C PHE A 101 -9.53 -9.86 9.94
N GLU A 102 -8.55 -10.57 10.51
CA GLU A 102 -7.97 -11.79 9.96
C GLU A 102 -9.02 -12.91 9.80
N GLU A 103 -9.95 -12.99 10.75
CA GLU A 103 -11.02 -14.01 10.73
C GLU A 103 -11.99 -13.76 9.57
N VAL A 104 -12.42 -12.52 9.41
CA VAL A 104 -13.30 -12.10 8.30
C VAL A 104 -12.63 -12.32 6.94
N ILE A 105 -11.40 -11.80 6.78
CA ILE A 105 -10.66 -11.96 5.52
C ILE A 105 -10.44 -13.43 5.16
N ASN A 106 -10.18 -14.28 6.16
CA ASN A 106 -10.04 -15.72 5.93
C ASN A 106 -11.38 -16.39 5.57
N ALA A 107 -12.50 -15.97 6.16
CA ALA A 107 -13.84 -16.48 5.80
C ALA A 107 -14.16 -16.17 4.33
N PHE A 108 -14.06 -14.92 3.90
CA PHE A 108 -14.29 -14.52 2.50
C PHE A 108 -13.30 -15.15 1.50
N ARG A 109 -12.07 -15.45 1.92
CA ARG A 109 -11.14 -16.25 1.12
C ARG A 109 -11.65 -17.70 0.93
N ILE A 110 -12.21 -18.33 1.97
CA ILE A 110 -12.72 -19.70 1.92
C ILE A 110 -13.92 -19.81 0.96
N ASP A 111 -14.74 -18.77 0.84
CA ASP A 111 -15.85 -18.72 -0.10
C ASP A 111 -15.41 -18.84 -1.56
N GLY A 112 -14.14 -18.56 -1.86
CA GLY A 112 -13.55 -18.78 -3.18
C GLY A 112 -13.96 -17.79 -4.26
N GLU A 113 -14.78 -16.79 -3.92
CA GLU A 113 -15.28 -15.78 -4.86
C GLU A 113 -14.55 -14.45 -4.77
N TYR A 114 -13.62 -14.30 -3.81
CA TYR A 114 -12.95 -13.05 -3.50
C TYR A 114 -11.45 -13.11 -3.75
N SER A 115 -10.94 -12.30 -4.67
CA SER A 115 -9.52 -12.05 -4.82
C SER A 115 -9.14 -10.86 -3.93
N ILE A 116 -8.47 -11.13 -2.80
CA ILE A 116 -8.31 -10.18 -1.70
C ILE A 116 -6.89 -9.57 -1.72
N PHE A 117 -6.83 -8.23 -1.71
CA PHE A 117 -5.61 -7.43 -1.57
C PHE A 117 -5.75 -6.56 -0.32
N ILE A 118 -4.79 -6.64 0.58
CA ILE A 118 -4.77 -5.81 1.78
C ILE A 118 -3.46 -5.04 1.90
N THR A 119 -3.53 -3.84 2.47
CA THR A 119 -2.32 -3.11 2.86
C THR A 119 -2.31 -2.83 4.34
N GLY A 120 -1.12 -2.60 4.85
CA GLY A 120 -0.90 -2.07 6.17
C GLY A 120 0.55 -1.65 6.37
N SER A 121 0.86 -0.99 7.49
CA SER A 121 2.24 -0.69 7.84
C SER A 121 2.96 -1.99 8.22
N ASN A 122 4.25 -2.12 7.83
CA ASN A 122 5.09 -3.26 8.20
C ASN A 122 5.03 -3.56 9.70
N SER A 123 4.85 -2.49 10.47
CA SER A 123 4.82 -2.58 11.92
C SER A 123 3.69 -3.44 12.48
N TYR A 124 2.57 -3.47 11.83
CA TYR A 124 1.39 -4.22 12.29
C TYR A 124 1.30 -5.60 11.61
N LEU A 125 1.45 -5.63 10.29
CA LEU A 125 1.26 -6.86 9.51
C LEU A 125 2.36 -7.92 9.76
N LEU A 126 3.56 -7.48 10.19
CA LEU A 126 4.66 -8.38 10.58
C LEU A 126 4.64 -8.77 12.07
N SER A 127 3.69 -8.30 12.87
CA SER A 127 3.61 -8.53 14.32
C SER A 127 3.08 -9.92 14.70
N GLY A 128 3.47 -10.98 14.01
CA GLY A 128 3.21 -12.36 14.44
C GLY A 128 1.74 -12.82 14.40
N GLU A 129 0.76 -11.94 14.60
CA GLU A 129 -0.66 -12.31 14.61
C GLU A 129 -1.17 -12.64 13.20
N LEU A 130 -0.81 -11.85 12.19
CA LEU A 130 -1.14 -12.15 10.80
C LEU A 130 -0.47 -13.48 10.39
N ALA A 131 0.82 -13.64 10.73
CA ALA A 131 1.57 -14.85 10.43
C ALA A 131 0.94 -16.08 11.07
N THR A 132 0.43 -15.99 12.31
CA THR A 132 -0.18 -17.12 13.02
C THR A 132 -1.58 -17.46 12.51
N LYS A 133 -2.44 -16.45 12.29
CA LYS A 133 -3.84 -16.67 11.90
C LYS A 133 -4.01 -16.98 10.41
N LEU A 134 -3.13 -16.48 9.54
CA LEU A 134 -3.18 -16.65 8.08
C LEU A 134 -2.02 -17.48 7.52
N THR A 135 -1.33 -18.28 8.35
CA THR A 135 -0.18 -19.09 7.92
C THR A 135 -0.49 -19.93 6.67
N GLY A 136 0.35 -19.77 5.62
CA GLY A 136 0.22 -20.50 4.35
C GLY A 136 -0.94 -20.04 3.46
N ARG A 137 -1.63 -18.93 3.80
CA ARG A 137 -2.81 -18.43 3.10
C ARG A 137 -2.62 -17.04 2.51
N TYR A 138 -1.43 -16.47 2.61
CA TYR A 138 -1.11 -15.17 2.04
C TYR A 138 0.27 -15.16 1.40
N ILE A 139 0.47 -14.22 0.49
CA ILE A 139 1.78 -13.85 -0.08
C ILE A 139 2.02 -12.38 0.24
N GLU A 140 3.22 -12.10 0.74
CA GLU A 140 3.65 -10.75 1.05
C GLU A 140 4.41 -10.12 -0.11
N PHE A 141 4.07 -8.87 -0.41
CA PHE A 141 4.74 -7.99 -1.36
C PHE A 141 5.23 -6.75 -0.62
N GLU A 142 6.47 -6.80 -0.15
CA GLU A 142 7.07 -5.64 0.51
C GLU A 142 7.45 -4.58 -0.51
N ILE A 143 6.98 -3.34 -0.27
CA ILE A 143 7.22 -2.17 -1.12
C ILE A 143 8.12 -1.18 -0.39
N PHE A 144 9.21 -0.84 -1.04
CA PHE A 144 10.15 0.18 -0.56
C PHE A 144 9.82 1.56 -1.15
N THR A 145 10.46 2.59 -0.66
CA THR A 145 10.56 3.88 -1.33
C THR A 145 11.18 3.70 -2.71
N LEU A 146 11.15 4.72 -3.56
CA LEU A 146 11.70 4.61 -4.92
C LEU A 146 13.18 4.21 -4.88
N SER A 147 13.56 3.24 -5.70
CA SER A 147 14.96 3.05 -6.07
C SER A 147 15.44 4.22 -6.93
N PHE A 148 16.76 4.38 -7.12
CA PHE A 148 17.30 5.44 -7.99
C PHE A 148 16.78 5.32 -9.42
N TYR A 149 16.64 4.10 -9.93
CA TYR A 149 16.04 3.86 -11.25
C TYR A 149 14.59 4.35 -11.31
N GLU A 150 13.75 3.96 -10.34
CA GLU A 150 12.34 4.39 -10.27
C GLU A 150 12.22 5.91 -10.07
N TYR A 151 13.14 6.51 -9.30
CA TYR A 151 13.19 7.97 -9.12
C TYR A 151 13.38 8.68 -10.47
N ILE A 152 14.33 8.24 -11.30
CA ILE A 152 14.56 8.81 -12.64
C ILE A 152 13.33 8.60 -13.53
N GLU A 153 12.80 7.37 -13.59
CA GLU A 153 11.63 7.08 -14.42
C GLU A 153 10.38 7.87 -13.98
N MET A 154 10.19 8.03 -12.69
CA MET A 154 9.09 8.84 -12.15
C MET A 154 9.28 10.33 -12.43
N LYS A 155 10.51 10.87 -12.40
CA LYS A 155 10.81 12.23 -12.85
C LYS A 155 10.45 12.41 -14.33
N LYS A 156 10.83 11.46 -15.22
CA LYS A 156 10.42 11.48 -16.63
C LYS A 156 8.92 11.50 -16.79
N PHE A 157 8.21 10.62 -16.06
CA PHE A 157 6.75 10.52 -16.10
C PHE A 157 6.08 11.84 -15.73
N TYR A 158 6.56 12.52 -14.68
CA TYR A 158 6.04 13.82 -14.25
C TYR A 158 6.68 15.01 -14.98
N LYS A 159 7.48 14.79 -16.04
CA LYS A 159 8.17 15.80 -16.82
C LYS A 159 9.03 16.75 -15.97
N LYS A 160 9.68 16.20 -14.96
CA LYS A 160 10.63 16.93 -14.10
C LYS A 160 12.02 16.95 -14.72
N THR A 161 12.79 17.99 -14.41
CA THR A 161 14.18 18.11 -14.86
C THR A 161 15.03 16.99 -14.26
N ILE A 162 15.87 16.38 -15.10
CA ILE A 162 16.86 15.37 -14.73
C ILE A 162 18.22 15.92 -15.10
N ASP A 163 19.19 15.85 -14.18
CA ASP A 163 20.55 16.24 -14.48
C ASP A 163 21.17 15.28 -15.50
N THR A 164 21.87 15.82 -16.47
CA THR A 164 22.58 15.00 -17.49
C THR A 164 23.77 14.26 -16.92
N ASN A 165 24.34 14.76 -15.81
CA ASN A 165 25.36 14.07 -15.06
C ASN A 165 24.73 13.10 -14.06
N ILE A 166 24.91 11.80 -14.28
CA ILE A 166 24.28 10.75 -13.47
C ILE A 166 24.73 10.79 -11.99
N ILE A 167 25.96 11.24 -11.70
CA ILE A 167 26.47 11.36 -10.34
C ILE A 167 25.78 12.53 -9.63
N SER A 168 25.61 13.64 -10.33
CA SER A 168 24.84 14.79 -9.80
C SER A 168 23.39 14.39 -9.52
N GLU A 169 22.75 13.66 -10.43
CA GLU A 169 21.37 13.18 -10.23
C GLU A 169 21.25 12.16 -9.08
N LEU A 170 22.26 11.30 -8.90
CA LEU A 170 22.33 10.42 -7.73
C LEU A 170 22.44 11.21 -6.42
N ASN A 171 23.25 12.26 -6.40
CA ASN A 171 23.35 13.16 -5.24
C ASN A 171 22.00 13.86 -4.96
N ASN A 172 21.28 14.29 -6.01
CA ASN A 172 19.94 14.84 -5.85
C ASN A 172 18.98 13.80 -5.21
N TYR A 173 19.01 12.56 -5.68
CA TYR A 173 18.20 11.48 -5.10
C TYR A 173 18.52 11.25 -3.61
N ILE A 174 19.82 11.23 -3.22
CA ILE A 174 20.21 11.06 -1.83
C ILE A 174 19.70 12.21 -0.95
N ILE A 175 19.75 13.46 -1.47
CA ILE A 175 19.34 14.65 -0.73
C ILE A 175 17.80 14.78 -0.65
N GLU A 176 17.08 14.44 -1.72
CA GLU A 176 15.62 14.56 -1.84
C GLU A 176 14.88 13.40 -1.18
N GLY A 177 15.54 12.24 -1.08
CA GLY A 177 14.96 11.00 -0.60
C GLY A 177 14.13 10.25 -1.64
N GLY A 178 13.77 9.01 -1.31
CA GLY A 178 13.05 8.10 -2.22
C GLY A 178 11.52 8.10 -2.06
N PHE A 179 10.91 9.02 -1.33
CA PHE A 179 9.45 9.03 -1.21
C PHE A 179 8.79 9.49 -2.52
N PRO A 180 7.82 8.74 -3.10
CA PRO A 180 7.23 9.08 -4.40
C PRO A 180 6.67 10.51 -4.49
N LYS A 181 6.08 11.00 -3.42
CA LYS A 181 5.48 12.34 -3.39
C LYS A 181 6.48 13.48 -3.53
N THR A 182 7.75 13.27 -3.14
CA THR A 182 8.79 14.31 -3.25
C THR A 182 9.03 14.73 -4.69
N ILE A 183 8.85 13.81 -5.66
CA ILE A 183 9.00 14.09 -7.09
C ILE A 183 8.04 15.20 -7.57
N GLN A 184 6.89 15.36 -6.92
CA GLN A 184 5.88 16.34 -7.33
C GLN A 184 6.20 17.77 -6.89
N TYR A 185 7.10 17.92 -5.90
CA TYR A 185 7.55 19.26 -5.46
C TYR A 185 8.73 19.75 -6.31
N ASP A 186 8.78 21.05 -6.56
CA ASP A 186 9.87 21.66 -7.33
C ASP A 186 10.99 22.18 -6.42
N SER A 187 10.62 22.75 -5.28
CA SER A 187 11.57 23.31 -4.32
C SER A 187 12.21 22.21 -3.44
N ILE A 188 13.53 22.25 -3.27
CA ILE A 188 14.26 21.38 -2.34
C ILE A 188 13.80 21.59 -0.89
N ILE A 189 13.38 22.80 -0.53
CA ILE A 189 12.86 23.10 0.79
C ILE A 189 11.56 22.33 1.04
N ASP A 190 10.66 22.32 0.06
CA ASP A 190 9.37 21.62 0.16
C ASP A 190 9.58 20.09 0.23
N LYS A 191 10.49 19.56 -0.57
CA LYS A 191 10.87 18.15 -0.53
C LYS A 191 11.39 17.73 0.84
N ARG A 192 12.29 18.51 1.41
CA ARG A 192 12.86 18.26 2.75
C ARG A 192 11.80 18.39 3.86
N THR A 193 10.96 19.42 3.77
CA THR A 193 9.86 19.63 4.72
C THR A 193 8.91 18.45 4.70
N TYR A 194 8.53 17.97 3.52
CA TYR A 194 7.67 16.80 3.37
C TYR A 194 8.36 15.54 3.92
N THR A 195 9.62 15.28 3.53
CA THR A 195 10.36 14.10 3.98
C THR A 195 10.49 14.06 5.50
N ARG A 196 10.82 15.21 6.13
CA ARG A 196 10.89 15.31 7.59
C ARG A 196 9.55 14.95 8.23
N ALA A 197 8.45 15.53 7.76
CA ALA A 197 7.11 15.24 8.29
C ALA A 197 6.75 13.76 8.17
N VAL A 198 7.11 13.11 7.05
CA VAL A 198 6.88 11.67 6.86
C VAL A 198 7.71 10.83 7.82
N VAL A 199 8.99 11.16 8.01
CA VAL A 199 9.88 10.46 8.95
C VAL A 199 9.36 10.60 10.38
N GLU A 200 8.95 11.80 10.79
CA GLU A 200 8.33 12.04 12.09
C GLU A 200 7.04 11.23 12.26
N GLU A 201 6.19 11.15 11.23
CA GLU A 201 4.97 10.34 11.26
C GLU A 201 5.27 8.85 11.41
N ILE A 202 6.26 8.32 10.68
CA ILE A 202 6.72 6.92 10.79
C ILE A 202 7.23 6.65 12.20
N PHE A 203 8.06 7.54 12.74
CA PHE A 203 8.58 7.41 14.09
C PHE A 203 7.47 7.35 15.14
N GLU A 204 6.54 8.31 15.12
CA GLU A 204 5.47 8.38 16.12
C GLU A 204 4.46 7.22 15.99
N LYS A 205 4.06 6.86 14.78
CA LYS A 205 2.99 5.87 14.58
C LYS A 205 3.49 4.43 14.53
N ASP A 206 4.67 4.19 13.96
CA ASP A 206 5.13 2.84 13.66
C ASP A 206 6.27 2.38 14.59
N ILE A 207 7.22 3.26 14.96
CA ILE A 207 8.38 2.88 15.79
C ILE A 207 8.05 3.04 17.28
N LYS A 208 7.59 4.21 17.71
CA LYS A 208 7.37 4.54 19.13
C LYS A 208 6.34 3.62 19.80
N LYS A 209 5.34 3.15 19.04
CA LYS A 209 4.35 2.18 19.54
C LYS A 209 4.95 0.80 19.83
N ARG A 210 6.00 0.39 19.12
CA ARG A 210 6.65 -0.92 19.26
C ARG A 210 7.76 -0.94 20.30
N VAL A 211 8.60 0.07 20.25
CA VAL A 211 9.73 0.20 21.15
C VAL A 211 9.35 1.30 22.13
N LYS A 212 9.42 1.04 23.44
CA LYS A 212 9.19 2.07 24.48
C LYS A 212 10.31 3.13 24.42
N VAL A 213 10.43 3.82 23.28
CA VAL A 213 11.41 4.88 23.05
C VAL A 213 10.80 6.20 23.49
N ARG A 214 11.50 6.94 24.34
CA ARG A 214 10.97 8.19 24.91
C ARG A 214 11.08 9.38 23.95
N THR A 215 12.08 9.44 23.09
CA THR A 215 12.31 10.57 22.15
C THR A 215 13.09 10.11 20.91
N ILE A 216 12.99 10.88 19.79
CA ILE A 216 13.78 10.69 18.55
C ILE A 216 15.28 10.81 18.81
N GLU A 217 15.70 11.65 19.76
CA GLU A 217 17.09 11.87 20.15
C GLU A 217 17.80 10.61 20.66
N THR A 218 17.06 9.57 21.01
CA THR A 218 17.61 8.27 21.44
C THR A 218 18.09 7.41 20.26
N PHE A 219 17.87 7.85 19.01
CA PHE A 219 18.27 7.14 17.78
C PHE A 219 19.48 7.75 17.05
N ASN A 220 20.07 8.82 17.56
CA ASN A 220 21.29 9.43 17.02
C ASN A 220 22.56 8.87 17.67
#